data_13aa93432ee68e17a2c6918d9af29ee5
#
_entry.id   13aa93432ee68e17a2c6918d9af29ee5
#
_cell.length_a   1.000
_cell.length_b   1.000
_cell.length_c   1.000
_cell.angle_alpha   90.00
_cell.angle_beta   90.00
_cell.angle_gamma   90.00
#
_symmetry.space_group_name_H-M   'P 1'
#
loop_
_entity.id
_entity.type
_entity.pdbx_description
1 polymer ?
#
loop_
_entity_poly.entity_id
_entity_poly.type
_entity_poly.pdbx_seq_one_letter_code
_entity_poly.pdbx_strand_id
1 'polypeptide(L)'
;MPFVAKLEQCQIGCKPMKIDAGLLVHDLRRMPALARFADEAGFDGLWTFETAHEPFLPLVLAAEHSRNLSLGTSIAVAFARSPTILAHTGWDLARFSNGRFIMGLGTQVKGHNERRFGVKWEKPVEKMREVILALRAIWDCWQNGTKLNFQGEFFKLTLMTPFFSPEPNEYHRIPIYIAGVNRRMCQLAGELCQGFHVHPLHTSRYLREIILPNIKRGLTIGNRDREAIELSSSIFVIPTDDPNGVERYESEIRQQIAFYASTPPYRPVFEIEGWSETAQQLGRLAAKGQWDDMPSLITDAMLEAFALRGSWAELPAQVLEKYEGVLDRVSYYFPVVPGENEHGWRATVTGFKGPVGSTK
;
A
#
# COMPACT_ATOMS: atom_id res chain seq x y z
N MET A 1 -4.47 28.86 -21.64
CA MET A 1 -5.89 28.64 -21.34
C MET A 1 -6.53 27.38 -21.97
N PRO A 2 -5.83 26.22 -22.11
CA PRO A 2 -6.52 24.96 -22.43
C PRO A 2 -6.65 24.00 -21.24
N PHE A 3 -6.06 24.30 -20.07
CA PHE A 3 -6.01 23.35 -18.94
C PHE A 3 -7.27 23.39 -18.06
N VAL A 4 -7.94 24.53 -17.93
CA VAL A 4 -9.17 24.69 -17.15
C VAL A 4 -10.37 24.01 -17.80
N ALA A 5 -10.41 23.96 -19.14
CA ALA A 5 -11.49 23.34 -19.91
C ALA A 5 -11.49 21.79 -19.85
N LYS A 6 -10.36 21.15 -19.47
CA LYS A 6 -10.27 19.68 -19.36
C LYS A 6 -10.76 19.17 -18.01
N LEU A 7 -10.72 20.00 -16.96
CA LEU A 7 -11.26 19.68 -15.65
C LEU A 7 -12.80 19.68 -15.61
N GLU A 8 -13.45 20.42 -16.51
CA GLU A 8 -14.92 20.46 -16.59
C GLU A 8 -15.55 19.26 -17.32
N GLN A 9 -14.78 18.49 -18.11
CA GLN A 9 -15.29 17.30 -18.82
C GLN A 9 -15.19 15.97 -18.06
N CYS A 10 -14.59 15.97 -16.84
CA CYS A 10 -14.50 14.77 -16.00
C CYS A 10 -15.62 14.69 -14.94
N GLN A 11 -16.76 15.32 -15.16
CA GLN A 11 -17.89 15.36 -14.24
C GLN A 11 -18.95 14.29 -14.55
N ILE A 12 -18.59 13.00 -14.52
CA ILE A 12 -19.56 11.92 -14.23
C ILE A 12 -18.78 10.75 -13.61
N GLY A 13 -18.71 10.69 -12.29
CA GLY A 13 -18.43 9.43 -11.56
C GLY A 13 -17.00 9.09 -11.17
N CYS A 14 -15.97 9.89 -11.49
CA CYS A 14 -14.61 9.61 -11.00
C CYS A 14 -14.43 10.12 -9.57
N LYS A 15 -14.15 9.21 -8.63
CA LYS A 15 -13.75 9.63 -7.27
C LYS A 15 -12.39 10.36 -7.35
N PRO A 16 -12.21 11.48 -6.62
CA PRO A 16 -10.91 12.14 -6.58
C PRO A 16 -9.85 11.19 -6.01
N MET A 17 -8.64 11.24 -6.60
CA MET A 17 -7.50 10.47 -6.11
C MET A 17 -7.11 10.95 -4.72
N LYS A 18 -6.91 10.02 -3.80
CA LYS A 18 -6.51 10.30 -2.41
C LYS A 18 -4.99 10.39 -2.31
N ILE A 19 -4.52 11.32 -1.47
CA ILE A 19 -3.10 11.45 -1.09
C ILE A 19 -2.89 10.99 0.35
N ASP A 20 -2.01 10.03 0.54
CA ASP A 20 -1.75 9.40 1.84
C ASP A 20 -0.33 9.67 2.33
N ALA A 21 -0.15 9.70 3.65
CA ALA A 21 1.16 9.75 4.29
C ALA A 21 1.72 8.34 4.48
N GLY A 22 2.92 8.09 3.96
CA GLY A 22 3.69 6.89 4.27
C GLY A 22 4.62 7.14 5.46
N LEU A 23 4.70 6.21 6.41
CA LEU A 23 5.51 6.39 7.61
C LEU A 23 6.46 5.22 7.86
N LEU A 24 7.73 5.56 8.09
CA LEU A 24 8.70 4.67 8.72
C LEU A 24 8.83 5.07 10.20
N VAL A 25 8.21 4.31 11.08
CA VAL A 25 8.18 4.62 12.51
C VAL A 25 9.28 3.85 13.23
N HIS A 26 10.36 4.53 13.56
CA HIS A 26 11.48 3.97 14.34
C HIS A 26 11.30 4.18 15.85
N ASP A 27 10.48 5.14 16.26
CA ASP A 27 10.19 5.47 17.65
C ASP A 27 8.71 5.83 17.83
N LEU A 28 7.99 5.02 18.58
CA LEU A 28 6.56 5.22 18.85
C LEU A 28 6.24 6.58 19.47
N ARG A 29 7.18 7.17 20.24
CA ARG A 29 7.00 8.50 20.84
C ARG A 29 6.82 9.62 19.82
N ARG A 30 7.27 9.43 18.59
CA ARG A 30 7.10 10.40 17.50
C ARG A 30 5.72 10.31 16.84
N MET A 31 5.01 9.20 17.04
CA MET A 31 3.76 8.92 16.34
C MET A 31 2.65 9.95 16.60
N PRO A 32 2.47 10.48 17.83
CA PRO A 32 1.47 11.52 18.10
C PRO A 32 1.66 12.78 17.27
N ALA A 33 2.91 13.24 17.11
CA ALA A 33 3.21 14.42 16.30
C ALA A 33 3.01 14.15 14.79
N LEU A 34 3.42 12.98 14.32
CA LEU A 34 3.23 12.53 12.94
C LEU A 34 1.75 12.47 12.56
N ALA A 35 0.92 11.87 13.41
CA ALA A 35 -0.51 11.72 13.15
C ALA A 35 -1.22 13.08 13.13
N ARG A 36 -0.91 13.97 14.08
CA ARG A 36 -1.46 15.34 14.09
C ARG A 36 -1.07 16.09 12.83
N PHE A 37 0.23 16.08 12.47
CA PHE A 37 0.70 16.77 11.26
C PHE A 37 -0.03 16.25 10.01
N ALA A 38 -0.13 14.94 9.83
CA ALA A 38 -0.79 14.36 8.66
C ALA A 38 -2.28 14.73 8.60
N ASP A 39 -2.98 14.70 9.74
CA ASP A 39 -4.39 15.09 9.84
C ASP A 39 -4.60 16.57 9.55
N GLU A 40 -3.79 17.45 10.16
CA GLU A 40 -3.83 18.91 9.98
C GLU A 40 -3.40 19.35 8.58
N ALA A 41 -2.45 18.65 7.97
CA ALA A 41 -2.04 18.90 6.59
C ALA A 41 -3.13 18.47 5.59
N GLY A 42 -4.08 17.62 6.02
CA GLY A 42 -5.22 17.19 5.22
C GLY A 42 -4.95 15.95 4.37
N PHE A 43 -4.02 15.09 4.73
CA PHE A 43 -3.90 13.79 4.10
C PHE A 43 -5.18 12.96 4.24
N ASP A 44 -5.43 12.02 3.32
CA ASP A 44 -6.60 11.15 3.35
C ASP A 44 -6.37 9.88 4.17
N GLY A 45 -5.12 9.48 4.31
CA GLY A 45 -4.75 8.30 5.09
C GLY A 45 -3.29 8.30 5.53
N LEU A 46 -2.99 7.31 6.37
CA LEU A 46 -1.69 7.11 6.95
C LEU A 46 -1.37 5.61 6.94
N TRP A 47 -0.24 5.26 6.32
CA TRP A 47 0.19 3.88 6.18
C TRP A 47 1.49 3.61 6.93
N THR A 48 1.51 2.52 7.69
CA THR A 48 2.70 2.00 8.34
C THR A 48 3.24 0.78 7.61
N PHE A 49 4.56 0.58 7.66
CA PHE A 49 5.25 -0.50 6.95
C PHE A 49 5.89 -1.47 7.95
N GLU A 50 5.77 -2.78 7.71
CA GLU A 50 6.49 -3.79 8.49
C GLU A 50 7.88 -4.01 7.91
N THR A 51 8.85 -3.30 8.46
CA THR A 51 10.27 -3.43 8.12
C THR A 51 11.09 -3.93 9.31
N ALA A 52 11.67 -3.03 10.09
CA ALA A 52 12.39 -3.33 11.33
C ALA A 52 11.48 -3.38 12.57
N HIS A 53 10.29 -2.77 12.49
CA HIS A 53 9.36 -2.62 13.60
C HIS A 53 7.98 -3.19 13.28
N GLU A 54 7.20 -3.40 14.33
CA GLU A 54 5.83 -3.88 14.27
C GLU A 54 4.89 -2.80 13.69
N PRO A 55 4.04 -3.10 12.69
CA PRO A 55 3.29 -2.08 11.97
C PRO A 55 1.99 -1.63 12.64
N PHE A 56 1.39 -2.42 13.55
CA PHE A 56 0.10 -2.08 14.15
C PHE A 56 0.19 -1.16 15.36
N LEU A 57 1.26 -1.26 16.17
CA LEU A 57 1.42 -0.43 17.37
C LEU A 57 1.38 1.08 17.08
N PRO A 58 2.04 1.58 16.03
CA PRO A 58 1.94 3.00 15.68
C PRO A 58 0.51 3.45 15.37
N LEU A 59 -0.32 2.55 14.82
CA LEU A 59 -1.70 2.88 14.42
C LEU A 59 -2.63 3.12 15.61
N VAL A 60 -2.35 2.54 16.78
CA VAL A 60 -3.06 2.86 18.03
C VAL A 60 -2.87 4.33 18.38
N LEU A 61 -1.62 4.79 18.39
CA LEU A 61 -1.28 6.19 18.66
C LEU A 61 -1.81 7.14 17.57
N ALA A 62 -1.77 6.69 16.30
CA ALA A 62 -2.33 7.47 15.21
C ALA A 62 -3.85 7.64 15.35
N ALA A 63 -4.56 6.59 15.75
CA ALA A 63 -6.01 6.63 15.95
C ALA A 63 -6.40 7.61 17.06
N GLU A 64 -5.64 7.66 18.14
CA GLU A 64 -5.84 8.58 19.26
C GLU A 64 -5.56 10.05 18.88
N HIS A 65 -4.59 10.28 18.00
CA HIS A 65 -4.08 11.62 17.72
C HIS A 65 -4.47 12.16 16.32
N SER A 66 -5.42 11.52 15.65
CA SER A 66 -6.04 11.98 14.41
C SER A 66 -7.55 11.76 14.42
N ARG A 67 -8.27 12.45 13.53
CA ARG A 67 -9.74 12.35 13.44
C ARG A 67 -10.23 11.93 12.07
N ASN A 68 -9.54 12.34 11.01
CA ASN A 68 -10.01 12.20 9.62
C ASN A 68 -9.23 11.15 8.82
N LEU A 69 -8.02 10.77 9.25
CA LEU A 69 -7.17 9.86 8.51
C LEU A 69 -7.73 8.44 8.47
N SER A 70 -7.79 7.84 7.30
CA SER A 70 -7.80 6.38 7.18
C SER A 70 -6.46 5.85 7.71
N LEU A 71 -6.48 4.79 8.48
CA LEU A 71 -5.28 4.25 9.16
C LEU A 71 -5.06 2.80 8.74
N GLY A 72 -3.88 2.45 8.26
CA GLY A 72 -3.66 1.08 7.83
C GLY A 72 -2.21 0.67 7.72
N THR A 73 -2.01 -0.60 7.48
CA THR A 73 -0.69 -1.17 7.19
C THR A 73 -0.49 -1.34 5.68
N SER A 74 0.70 -1.01 5.17
CA SER A 74 1.09 -1.23 3.77
C SER A 74 2.50 -1.83 3.69
N ILE A 75 2.67 -3.01 4.17
CA ILE A 75 1.74 -4.05 4.62
C ILE A 75 2.20 -4.66 5.94
N ALA A 76 1.31 -5.33 6.65
CA ALA A 76 1.68 -6.30 7.69
C ALA A 76 1.88 -7.69 7.07
N VAL A 77 2.89 -8.43 7.56
CA VAL A 77 3.21 -9.77 7.05
C VAL A 77 2.19 -10.78 7.58
N ALA A 78 1.28 -11.23 6.71
CA ALA A 78 0.17 -12.09 7.09
C ALA A 78 0.63 -13.48 7.58
N PHE A 79 1.63 -14.08 6.92
CA PHE A 79 2.00 -15.48 7.17
C PHE A 79 2.77 -15.70 8.47
N ALA A 80 3.34 -14.65 9.03
CA ALA A 80 4.00 -14.68 10.34
C ALA A 80 3.02 -14.61 11.53
N ARG A 81 1.72 -14.40 11.25
CA ARG A 81 0.66 -14.24 12.25
C ARG A 81 -0.47 -15.24 12.02
N SER A 82 -1.10 -15.71 13.10
CA SER A 82 -2.33 -16.50 12.94
C SER A 82 -3.50 -15.60 12.52
N PRO A 83 -4.47 -16.11 11.74
CA PRO A 83 -5.68 -15.35 11.41
C PRO A 83 -6.43 -14.84 12.65
N THR A 84 -6.44 -15.60 13.75
CA THR A 84 -7.09 -15.18 14.99
C THR A 84 -6.42 -13.96 15.62
N ILE A 85 -5.09 -13.92 15.64
CA ILE A 85 -4.35 -12.74 16.16
C ILE A 85 -4.61 -11.51 15.28
N LEU A 86 -4.56 -11.69 13.94
CA LEU A 86 -4.90 -10.61 13.02
C LEU A 86 -6.35 -10.16 13.20
N ALA A 87 -7.27 -11.09 13.45
CA ALA A 87 -8.68 -10.76 13.66
C ALA A 87 -8.87 -9.91 14.92
N HIS A 88 -8.23 -10.25 16.05
CA HIS A 88 -8.27 -9.42 17.27
C HIS A 88 -7.68 -8.02 17.00
N THR A 89 -6.49 -7.95 16.42
CA THR A 89 -5.85 -6.67 16.08
C THR A 89 -6.76 -5.79 15.23
N GLY A 90 -7.36 -6.36 14.19
CA GLY A 90 -8.27 -5.62 13.31
C GLY A 90 -9.54 -5.17 13.99
N TRP A 91 -10.12 -6.03 14.84
CA TRP A 91 -11.34 -5.74 15.58
C TRP A 91 -11.17 -4.56 16.55
N ASP A 92 -10.08 -4.62 17.34
CA ASP A 92 -9.77 -3.57 18.31
C ASP A 92 -9.41 -2.25 17.65
N LEU A 93 -8.57 -2.28 16.59
CA LEU A 93 -8.21 -1.08 15.83
C LEU A 93 -9.41 -0.46 15.09
N ALA A 94 -10.30 -1.28 14.53
CA ALA A 94 -11.49 -0.76 13.87
C ALA A 94 -12.41 -0.03 14.88
N ARG A 95 -12.61 -0.60 16.07
CA ARG A 95 -13.37 0.01 17.15
C ARG A 95 -12.70 1.29 17.67
N PHE A 96 -11.41 1.20 18.01
CA PHE A 96 -10.66 2.31 18.58
C PHE A 96 -10.52 3.50 17.60
N SER A 97 -10.39 3.24 16.33
CA SER A 97 -10.29 4.28 15.29
C SER A 97 -11.64 4.79 14.78
N ASN A 98 -12.78 4.35 15.33
CA ASN A 98 -14.12 4.67 14.83
C ASN A 98 -14.28 4.33 13.34
N GLY A 99 -13.90 3.10 12.95
CA GLY A 99 -14.07 2.58 11.59
C GLY A 99 -13.06 3.06 10.56
N ARG A 100 -12.02 3.83 10.96
CA ARG A 100 -11.00 4.35 10.04
C ARG A 100 -9.90 3.34 9.70
N PHE A 101 -9.84 2.20 10.39
CA PHE A 101 -8.81 1.19 10.20
C PHE A 101 -9.00 0.37 8.93
N ILE A 102 -7.89 0.12 8.22
CA ILE A 102 -7.79 -0.72 7.03
C ILE A 102 -6.71 -1.79 7.28
N MET A 103 -7.08 -3.06 7.15
CA MET A 103 -6.17 -4.20 7.32
C MET A 103 -5.37 -4.43 6.03
N GLY A 104 -4.17 -3.89 5.94
CA GLY A 104 -3.28 -4.10 4.79
C GLY A 104 -2.32 -5.28 5.01
N LEU A 105 -2.42 -6.34 4.21
CA LEU A 105 -1.71 -7.59 4.37
C LEU A 105 -0.82 -7.91 3.16
N GLY A 106 0.30 -8.56 3.41
CA GLY A 106 1.17 -9.07 2.36
C GLY A 106 1.78 -10.43 2.72
N THR A 107 2.23 -11.14 1.70
CA THR A 107 2.83 -12.47 1.88
C THR A 107 4.26 -12.39 2.37
N GLN A 108 4.96 -11.27 2.15
CA GLN A 108 6.42 -11.18 2.18
C GLN A 108 7.04 -12.13 1.13
N VAL A 109 8.36 -12.23 1.04
CA VAL A 109 9.07 -13.16 0.15
C VAL A 109 9.52 -14.42 0.89
N LYS A 110 9.79 -15.50 0.14
CA LYS A 110 10.15 -16.82 0.68
C LYS A 110 11.27 -16.74 1.73
N GLY A 111 12.36 -16.05 1.40
CA GLY A 111 13.54 -15.97 2.27
C GLY A 111 13.24 -15.35 3.65
N HIS A 112 12.40 -14.32 3.71
CA HIS A 112 11.99 -13.72 4.97
C HIS A 112 11.04 -14.64 5.75
N ASN A 113 10.06 -15.27 5.08
CA ASN A 113 9.17 -16.21 5.76
C ASN A 113 9.95 -17.34 6.43
N GLU A 114 10.83 -18.02 5.69
CA GLU A 114 11.51 -19.21 6.20
C GLU A 114 12.65 -18.90 7.17
N ARG A 115 13.46 -17.84 6.89
CA ARG A 115 14.70 -17.59 7.65
C ARG A 115 14.62 -16.46 8.67
N ARG A 116 13.61 -15.56 8.56
CA ARG A 116 13.38 -14.49 9.54
C ARG A 116 12.21 -14.79 10.46
N PHE A 117 11.11 -15.30 9.91
CA PHE A 117 9.89 -15.57 10.68
C PHE A 117 9.71 -17.05 11.07
N GLY A 118 10.52 -17.96 10.51
CA GLY A 118 10.46 -19.39 10.83
C GLY A 118 9.17 -20.09 10.33
N VAL A 119 8.51 -19.53 9.32
CA VAL A 119 7.26 -20.06 8.78
C VAL A 119 7.46 -20.62 7.39
N LYS A 120 6.80 -21.77 7.10
CA LYS A 120 6.89 -22.43 5.82
C LYS A 120 6.30 -21.58 4.69
N TRP A 121 7.04 -21.47 3.60
CA TRP A 121 6.58 -20.85 2.36
C TRP A 121 5.95 -21.89 1.44
N GLU A 122 4.66 -21.82 1.28
CA GLU A 122 3.91 -22.71 0.41
C GLU A 122 2.64 -22.05 -0.11
N LYS A 123 2.30 -22.30 -1.39
CA LYS A 123 1.06 -21.87 -2.06
C LYS A 123 0.59 -20.46 -1.61
N PRO A 124 1.38 -19.37 -1.84
CA PRO A 124 1.13 -18.08 -1.20
C PRO A 124 -0.23 -17.45 -1.55
N VAL A 125 -0.77 -17.72 -2.74
CA VAL A 125 -2.06 -17.16 -3.15
C VAL A 125 -3.21 -17.89 -2.45
N GLU A 126 -3.14 -19.21 -2.40
CA GLU A 126 -4.11 -20.08 -1.74
C GLU A 126 -4.11 -19.82 -0.23
N LYS A 127 -2.92 -19.70 0.37
CA LYS A 127 -2.79 -19.39 1.79
C LYS A 127 -3.30 -17.99 2.13
N MET A 128 -3.05 -16.98 1.28
CA MET A 128 -3.60 -15.63 1.48
C MET A 128 -5.13 -15.63 1.35
N ARG A 129 -5.69 -16.39 0.41
CA ARG A 129 -7.14 -16.61 0.30
C ARG A 129 -7.72 -17.10 1.62
N GLU A 130 -7.10 -18.13 2.20
CA GLU A 130 -7.57 -18.67 3.47
C GLU A 130 -7.42 -17.69 4.64
N VAL A 131 -6.35 -16.89 4.69
CA VAL A 131 -6.22 -15.81 5.69
C VAL A 131 -7.40 -14.85 5.59
N ILE A 132 -7.74 -14.38 4.40
CA ILE A 132 -8.86 -13.44 4.19
C ILE A 132 -10.20 -14.06 4.60
N LEU A 133 -10.46 -15.30 4.17
CA LEU A 133 -11.70 -15.98 4.49
C LEU A 133 -11.81 -16.34 5.97
N ALA A 134 -10.69 -16.73 6.61
CA ALA A 134 -10.62 -17.00 8.03
C ALA A 134 -10.90 -15.74 8.87
N LEU A 135 -10.30 -14.58 8.49
CA LEU A 135 -10.60 -13.31 9.15
C LEU A 135 -12.10 -12.99 9.11
N ARG A 136 -12.72 -13.14 7.95
CA ARG A 136 -14.17 -12.89 7.79
C ARG A 136 -15.02 -13.86 8.61
N ALA A 137 -14.66 -15.13 8.63
CA ALA A 137 -15.37 -16.13 9.41
C ALA A 137 -15.26 -15.87 10.93
N ILE A 138 -14.11 -15.40 11.40
CA ILE A 138 -13.91 -15.03 12.80
C ILE A 138 -14.73 -13.77 13.14
N TRP A 139 -14.66 -12.72 12.33
CA TRP A 139 -15.42 -11.48 12.54
C TRP A 139 -16.94 -11.71 12.46
N ASP A 140 -17.40 -12.58 11.55
CA ASP A 140 -18.81 -12.97 11.47
C ASP A 140 -19.26 -13.71 12.74
N CYS A 141 -18.42 -14.65 13.21
CA CYS A 141 -18.66 -15.36 14.48
C CYS A 141 -18.82 -14.37 15.65
N TRP A 142 -17.96 -13.39 15.79
CA TRP A 142 -18.01 -12.39 16.86
C TRP A 142 -19.22 -11.44 16.70
N GLN A 143 -19.50 -11.01 15.48
CA GLN A 143 -20.57 -10.05 15.22
C GLN A 143 -21.97 -10.64 15.40
N ASN A 144 -22.16 -11.87 14.91
CA ASN A 144 -23.47 -12.50 14.80
C ASN A 144 -23.69 -13.66 15.79
N GLY A 145 -22.69 -13.99 16.62
CA GLY A 145 -22.76 -15.10 17.56
C GLY A 145 -22.82 -16.48 16.86
N THR A 146 -22.39 -16.56 15.59
CA THR A 146 -22.41 -17.81 14.83
C THR A 146 -21.30 -18.76 15.31
N LYS A 147 -21.48 -20.08 15.13
CA LYS A 147 -20.46 -21.06 15.47
C LYS A 147 -19.29 -20.94 14.49
N LEU A 148 -18.07 -20.71 14.99
CA LEU A 148 -16.88 -20.74 14.16
C LEU A 148 -16.63 -22.17 13.63
N ASN A 149 -16.61 -22.31 12.30
CA ASN A 149 -16.33 -23.58 11.63
C ASN A 149 -15.63 -23.31 10.29
N PHE A 150 -14.39 -22.85 10.38
CA PHE A 150 -13.54 -22.65 9.19
C PHE A 150 -12.65 -23.87 8.98
N GLN A 151 -12.78 -24.52 7.81
CA GLN A 151 -12.07 -25.75 7.43
C GLN A 151 -11.31 -25.49 6.12
N GLY A 152 -10.04 -25.09 6.23
CA GLY A 152 -9.14 -24.85 5.10
C GLY A 152 -8.02 -25.88 5.00
N GLU A 153 -7.16 -25.72 4.00
CA GLU A 153 -5.93 -26.49 3.84
C GLU A 153 -4.88 -26.06 4.88
N PHE A 154 -4.76 -24.73 5.12
CA PHE A 154 -3.75 -24.15 6.00
C PHE A 154 -4.27 -23.87 7.40
N PHE A 155 -5.56 -23.56 7.55
CA PHE A 155 -6.15 -23.21 8.83
C PHE A 155 -7.43 -24.00 9.10
N LYS A 156 -7.52 -24.52 10.33
CA LYS A 156 -8.73 -25.17 10.86
C LYS A 156 -9.10 -24.49 12.16
N LEU A 157 -10.17 -23.67 12.13
CA LEU A 157 -10.60 -22.83 13.24
C LEU A 157 -12.04 -23.21 13.61
N THR A 158 -12.18 -23.98 14.70
CA THR A 158 -13.46 -24.56 15.10
C THR A 158 -13.81 -24.30 16.57
N LEU A 159 -12.93 -23.57 17.27
CA LEU A 159 -13.13 -23.24 18.68
C LEU A 159 -13.23 -21.72 18.86
N MET A 160 -14.38 -21.28 19.30
CA MET A 160 -14.64 -19.92 19.77
C MET A 160 -15.69 -20.00 20.87
N THR A 161 -15.27 -19.74 22.11
CA THR A 161 -16.20 -19.76 23.24
C THR A 161 -16.57 -18.33 23.64
N PRO A 162 -17.67 -18.11 24.35
CA PRO A 162 -18.09 -16.76 24.75
C PRO A 162 -17.02 -15.97 25.48
N PHE A 163 -16.20 -16.62 26.31
CA PHE A 163 -15.10 -15.98 27.03
C PHE A 163 -14.02 -15.37 26.11
N PHE A 164 -13.80 -15.95 24.93
CA PHE A 164 -12.80 -15.50 23.95
C PHE A 164 -13.41 -14.74 22.78
N SER A 165 -14.71 -14.46 22.82
CA SER A 165 -15.42 -13.68 21.82
C SER A 165 -15.56 -12.24 22.31
N PRO A 166 -14.99 -11.24 21.60
CA PRO A 166 -15.25 -9.86 21.93
C PRO A 166 -16.73 -9.49 21.65
N GLU A 167 -17.18 -8.40 22.26
CA GLU A 167 -18.51 -7.84 21.99
C GLU A 167 -18.66 -7.43 20.51
N PRO A 168 -19.89 -7.47 19.95
CA PRO A 168 -20.16 -6.97 18.61
C PRO A 168 -19.62 -5.56 18.38
N ASN A 169 -19.14 -5.30 17.17
CA ASN A 169 -18.48 -4.06 16.81
C ASN A 169 -19.32 -3.31 15.76
N GLU A 170 -19.62 -2.05 16.02
CA GLU A 170 -20.29 -1.17 15.06
C GLU A 170 -19.50 -1.10 13.73
N TYR A 171 -18.17 -1.16 13.79
CA TYR A 171 -17.26 -1.10 12.65
C TYR A 171 -16.77 -2.48 12.17
N HIS A 172 -17.60 -3.50 12.25
CA HIS A 172 -17.25 -4.91 11.95
C HIS A 172 -16.88 -5.16 10.49
N ARG A 173 -17.21 -4.28 9.55
CA ARG A 173 -16.87 -4.41 8.12
C ARG A 173 -15.48 -3.83 7.85
N ILE A 174 -14.46 -4.46 8.41
CA ILE A 174 -13.08 -4.02 8.30
C ILE A 174 -12.58 -4.23 6.86
N PRO A 175 -12.17 -3.17 6.14
CA PRO A 175 -11.62 -3.33 4.80
C PRO A 175 -10.31 -4.11 4.83
N ILE A 176 -10.17 -5.09 3.94
CA ILE A 176 -8.93 -5.85 3.76
C ILE A 176 -8.31 -5.39 2.44
N TYR A 177 -7.06 -4.92 2.51
CA TYR A 177 -6.19 -4.67 1.38
C TYR A 177 -5.10 -5.74 1.35
N ILE A 178 -4.70 -6.21 0.17
CA ILE A 178 -3.54 -7.09 0.03
C ILE A 178 -2.53 -6.50 -0.95
N ALA A 179 -1.26 -6.81 -0.74
CA ALA A 179 -0.21 -6.42 -1.67
C ALA A 179 0.22 -7.56 -2.57
N GLY A 180 0.64 -7.23 -3.78
CA GLY A 180 1.22 -8.19 -4.68
C GLY A 180 1.70 -7.56 -5.99
N VAL A 181 2.47 -8.33 -6.74
CA VAL A 181 2.97 -7.96 -8.08
C VAL A 181 2.49 -8.93 -9.14
N ASN A 182 2.09 -10.13 -8.77
CA ASN A 182 1.77 -11.22 -9.69
C ASN A 182 0.29 -11.25 -10.06
N ARG A 183 0.00 -11.72 -11.27
CA ARG A 183 -1.35 -11.82 -11.84
C ARG A 183 -2.36 -12.50 -10.90
N ARG A 184 -1.98 -13.63 -10.29
CA ARG A 184 -2.89 -14.39 -9.40
C ARG A 184 -3.22 -13.66 -8.10
N MET A 185 -2.28 -12.88 -7.55
CA MET A 185 -2.54 -12.07 -6.36
C MET A 185 -3.45 -10.88 -6.70
N CYS A 186 -3.29 -10.26 -7.88
CA CYS A 186 -4.21 -9.23 -8.38
C CYS A 186 -5.63 -9.80 -8.54
N GLN A 187 -5.76 -11.01 -9.10
CA GLN A 187 -7.07 -11.66 -9.24
C GLN A 187 -7.71 -11.93 -7.88
N LEU A 188 -6.94 -12.43 -6.92
CA LEU A 188 -7.42 -12.65 -5.55
C LEU A 188 -7.90 -11.35 -4.90
N ALA A 189 -7.16 -10.25 -5.08
CA ALA A 189 -7.58 -8.95 -4.57
C ALA A 189 -8.90 -8.49 -5.18
N GLY A 190 -9.04 -8.54 -6.50
CA GLY A 190 -10.28 -8.21 -7.21
C GLY A 190 -11.46 -9.05 -6.74
N GLU A 191 -11.25 -10.35 -6.53
CA GLU A 191 -12.29 -11.28 -6.09
C GLU A 191 -12.75 -11.02 -4.65
N LEU A 192 -11.84 -10.78 -3.72
CA LEU A 192 -12.16 -10.79 -2.30
C LEU A 192 -11.92 -9.47 -1.55
N CYS A 193 -11.03 -8.58 -1.98
CA CYS A 193 -10.55 -7.48 -1.13
C CYS A 193 -11.23 -6.13 -1.45
N GLN A 194 -11.18 -5.20 -0.50
CA GLN A 194 -11.61 -3.82 -0.69
C GLN A 194 -10.47 -2.93 -1.21
N GLY A 195 -9.24 -3.43 -1.23
CA GLY A 195 -8.13 -2.72 -1.84
C GLY A 195 -6.96 -3.60 -2.24
N PHE A 196 -6.08 -3.02 -3.06
CA PHE A 196 -4.86 -3.65 -3.51
C PHE A 196 -3.70 -2.65 -3.44
N HIS A 197 -2.69 -2.97 -2.64
CA HIS A 197 -1.44 -2.24 -2.60
C HIS A 197 -0.55 -2.69 -3.76
N VAL A 198 -0.50 -1.86 -4.78
CA VAL A 198 0.43 -2.03 -5.90
C VAL A 198 1.84 -1.75 -5.41
N HIS A 199 2.78 -2.61 -5.75
CA HIS A 199 4.17 -2.43 -5.36
C HIS A 199 4.76 -1.16 -5.99
N PRO A 200 5.60 -0.37 -5.28
CA PRO A 200 6.20 0.86 -5.81
C PRO A 200 6.98 0.67 -7.12
N LEU A 201 7.61 -0.49 -7.29
CA LEU A 201 8.26 -0.85 -8.54
C LEU A 201 7.21 -1.20 -9.60
N HIS A 202 6.69 -0.20 -10.29
CA HIS A 202 5.77 -0.34 -11.41
C HIS A 202 5.98 0.79 -12.43
N THR A 203 5.67 0.49 -13.69
CA THR A 203 5.53 1.50 -14.75
C THR A 203 4.05 1.67 -15.11
N SER A 204 3.69 2.76 -15.78
CA SER A 204 2.32 2.95 -16.28
C SER A 204 1.88 1.81 -17.21
N ARG A 205 2.82 1.27 -17.98
CA ARG A 205 2.57 0.12 -18.87
C ARG A 205 2.25 -1.13 -18.07
N TYR A 206 3.05 -1.44 -17.05
CA TYR A 206 2.81 -2.60 -16.17
C TYR A 206 1.45 -2.52 -15.46
N LEU A 207 1.07 -1.32 -14.99
CA LEU A 207 -0.23 -1.11 -14.38
C LEU A 207 -1.37 -1.40 -15.36
N ARG A 208 -1.31 -0.84 -16.56
CA ARG A 208 -2.38 -0.93 -17.55
C ARG A 208 -2.48 -2.31 -18.23
N GLU A 209 -1.35 -2.95 -18.51
CA GLU A 209 -1.32 -4.24 -19.24
C GLU A 209 -1.35 -5.48 -18.31
N ILE A 210 -0.90 -5.35 -17.06
CA ILE A 210 -0.83 -6.49 -16.14
C ILE A 210 -1.75 -6.33 -14.93
N ILE A 211 -1.61 -5.24 -14.17
CA ILE A 211 -2.35 -5.11 -12.89
C ILE A 211 -3.85 -4.96 -13.15
N LEU A 212 -4.27 -3.94 -13.88
CA LEU A 212 -5.69 -3.66 -14.11
C LEU A 212 -6.48 -4.82 -14.75
N PRO A 213 -5.97 -5.50 -15.81
CA PRO A 213 -6.70 -6.62 -16.38
C PRO A 213 -6.89 -7.80 -15.43
N ASN A 214 -5.90 -8.02 -14.53
CA ASN A 214 -6.00 -9.10 -13.56
C ASN A 214 -6.89 -8.75 -12.37
N ILE A 215 -6.89 -7.50 -11.91
CA ILE A 215 -7.90 -7.00 -10.95
C ILE A 215 -9.30 -7.18 -11.54
N LYS A 216 -9.52 -6.75 -12.80
CA LYS A 216 -10.82 -6.89 -13.50
C LYS A 216 -11.28 -8.36 -13.57
N ARG A 217 -10.37 -9.30 -13.88
CA ARG A 217 -10.69 -10.74 -13.86
C ARG A 217 -11.15 -11.20 -12.46
N GLY A 218 -10.45 -10.75 -11.41
CA GLY A 218 -10.85 -11.04 -10.04
C GLY A 218 -12.22 -10.49 -9.69
N LEU A 219 -12.50 -9.25 -10.04
CA LEU A 219 -13.82 -8.62 -9.87
C LEU A 219 -14.92 -9.44 -10.54
N THR A 220 -14.69 -9.88 -11.79
CA THR A 220 -15.63 -10.74 -12.51
C THR A 220 -15.88 -12.07 -11.78
N ILE A 221 -14.83 -12.72 -11.26
CA ILE A 221 -14.95 -13.96 -10.47
C ILE A 221 -15.76 -13.72 -9.19
N GLY A 222 -15.54 -12.59 -8.53
CA GLY A 222 -16.26 -12.21 -7.30
C GLY A 222 -17.64 -11.60 -7.53
N ASN A 223 -18.08 -11.44 -8.78
CA ASN A 223 -19.29 -10.71 -9.16
C ASN A 223 -19.35 -9.31 -8.51
N ARG A 224 -18.27 -8.51 -8.72
CA ARG A 224 -18.05 -7.21 -8.10
C ARG A 224 -17.71 -6.14 -9.14
N ASP A 225 -18.09 -4.91 -8.86
CA ASP A 225 -17.78 -3.75 -9.69
C ASP A 225 -16.42 -3.13 -9.35
N ARG A 226 -15.91 -2.24 -10.25
CA ARG A 226 -14.61 -1.55 -10.07
C ARG A 226 -14.57 -0.70 -8.80
N GLU A 227 -15.68 -0.13 -8.42
CA GLU A 227 -15.87 0.73 -7.25
C GLU A 227 -15.76 -0.03 -5.91
N ALA A 228 -15.82 -1.36 -5.96
CA ALA A 228 -15.67 -2.22 -4.79
C ALA A 228 -14.23 -2.42 -4.32
N ILE A 229 -13.24 -1.91 -5.10
CA ILE A 229 -11.81 -2.04 -4.77
C ILE A 229 -11.08 -0.72 -5.01
N GLU A 230 -10.23 -0.30 -4.08
CA GLU A 230 -9.29 0.80 -4.23
C GLU A 230 -7.90 0.27 -4.60
N LEU A 231 -7.23 0.89 -5.58
CA LEU A 231 -5.85 0.62 -5.93
C LEU A 231 -4.96 1.71 -5.33
N SER A 232 -4.05 1.30 -4.46
CA SER A 232 -3.14 2.19 -3.72
C SER A 232 -1.69 1.89 -4.12
N SER A 233 -0.86 2.91 -4.26
CA SER A 233 0.59 2.73 -4.45
C SER A 233 1.39 3.85 -3.84
N SER A 234 2.58 3.51 -3.32
CA SER A 234 3.64 4.50 -3.11
C SER A 234 4.36 4.73 -4.43
N ILE A 235 4.58 5.98 -4.81
CA ILE A 235 5.21 6.38 -6.05
C ILE A 235 6.53 7.10 -5.83
N PHE A 236 7.49 6.86 -6.69
CA PHE A 236 8.76 7.56 -6.65
C PHE A 236 8.60 8.97 -7.20
N VAL A 237 9.02 9.96 -6.43
CA VAL A 237 9.04 11.38 -6.84
C VAL A 237 10.38 12.02 -6.49
N ILE A 238 10.80 13.00 -7.29
CA ILE A 238 12.04 13.77 -7.11
C ILE A 238 11.66 15.25 -7.05
N PRO A 239 11.46 15.81 -5.83
CA PRO A 239 11.21 17.23 -5.67
C PRO A 239 12.41 18.07 -6.10
N THR A 240 12.21 19.04 -7.01
CA THR A 240 13.28 19.83 -7.62
C THR A 240 13.53 21.16 -6.96
N ASP A 241 12.64 21.61 -6.11
CA ASP A 241 12.73 22.84 -5.31
C ASP A 241 13.44 22.64 -3.96
N ASP A 242 13.96 21.43 -3.70
CA ASP A 242 15.00 21.15 -2.70
C ASP A 242 16.35 20.89 -3.41
N PRO A 243 17.16 21.93 -3.70
CA PRO A 243 18.39 21.75 -4.47
C PRO A 243 19.38 20.77 -3.85
N ASN A 244 19.43 20.69 -2.53
CA ASN A 244 20.29 19.76 -1.80
C ASN A 244 19.70 18.33 -1.73
N GLY A 245 18.43 18.20 -2.09
CA GLY A 245 17.69 16.94 -2.05
C GLY A 245 17.69 16.17 -3.36
N VAL A 246 17.78 16.84 -4.51
CA VAL A 246 17.61 16.20 -5.84
C VAL A 246 18.57 15.03 -6.05
N GLU A 247 19.88 15.23 -5.88
CA GLU A 247 20.87 14.17 -6.05
C GLU A 247 20.66 13.01 -5.06
N ARG A 248 20.27 13.33 -3.83
CA ARG A 248 19.96 12.34 -2.82
C ARG A 248 18.74 11.52 -3.23
N TYR A 249 17.62 12.16 -3.62
CA TYR A 249 16.43 11.44 -4.06
C TYR A 249 16.70 10.56 -5.28
N GLU A 250 17.44 11.04 -6.27
CA GLU A 250 17.81 10.25 -7.43
C GLU A 250 18.66 9.02 -7.06
N SER A 251 19.67 9.22 -6.22
CA SER A 251 20.53 8.13 -5.76
C SER A 251 19.74 7.07 -4.99
N GLU A 252 18.93 7.50 -4.02
CA GLU A 252 18.09 6.60 -3.22
C GLU A 252 17.08 5.84 -4.07
N ILE A 253 16.43 6.52 -5.05
CA ILE A 253 15.46 5.89 -5.95
C ILE A 253 16.14 4.89 -6.89
N ARG A 254 17.30 5.24 -7.48
CA ARG A 254 18.07 4.29 -8.32
C ARG A 254 18.46 3.05 -7.52
N GLN A 255 18.94 3.23 -6.30
CA GLN A 255 19.29 2.12 -5.42
C GLN A 255 18.06 1.26 -5.12
N GLN A 256 16.93 1.87 -4.84
CA GLN A 256 15.70 1.15 -4.52
C GLN A 256 15.12 0.39 -5.73
N ILE A 257 15.14 1.01 -6.92
CA ILE A 257 14.74 0.35 -8.16
C ILE A 257 15.65 -0.85 -8.43
N ALA A 258 16.97 -0.67 -8.33
CA ALA A 258 17.95 -1.73 -8.55
C ALA A 258 17.78 -2.89 -7.56
N PHE A 259 17.57 -2.59 -6.28
CA PHE A 259 17.28 -3.56 -5.23
C PHE A 259 16.03 -4.40 -5.55
N TYR A 260 14.91 -3.76 -5.89
CA TYR A 260 13.69 -4.48 -6.23
C TYR A 260 13.86 -5.31 -7.51
N ALA A 261 14.44 -4.75 -8.56
CA ALA A 261 14.64 -5.42 -9.84
C ALA A 261 15.55 -6.65 -9.75
N SER A 262 16.47 -6.69 -8.77
CA SER A 262 17.31 -7.85 -8.50
C SER A 262 16.53 -9.06 -7.97
N THR A 263 15.34 -8.82 -7.42
CA THR A 263 14.51 -9.84 -6.76
C THR A 263 13.60 -10.52 -7.78
N PRO A 264 13.63 -11.86 -7.94
CA PRO A 264 12.94 -12.57 -9.02
C PRO A 264 11.44 -12.27 -9.20
N PRO A 265 10.62 -12.15 -8.14
CA PRO A 265 9.20 -11.82 -8.27
C PRO A 265 8.88 -10.49 -8.97
N TYR A 266 9.82 -9.54 -9.03
CA TYR A 266 9.62 -8.23 -9.64
C TYR A 266 10.15 -8.14 -11.09
N ARG A 267 10.83 -9.16 -11.60
CA ARG A 267 11.34 -9.22 -12.97
C ARG A 267 10.29 -8.90 -14.06
N PRO A 268 9.03 -9.35 -13.95
CA PRO A 268 8.02 -9.05 -14.95
C PRO A 268 7.81 -7.55 -15.23
N VAL A 269 8.13 -6.67 -14.26
CA VAL A 269 8.07 -5.21 -14.45
C VAL A 269 9.15 -4.74 -15.43
N PHE A 270 10.34 -5.30 -15.34
CA PHE A 270 11.44 -4.99 -16.25
C PHE A 270 11.28 -5.69 -17.61
N GLU A 271 10.73 -6.90 -17.63
CA GLU A 271 10.50 -7.67 -18.85
C GLU A 271 9.54 -6.97 -19.80
N ILE A 272 8.44 -6.38 -19.28
CA ILE A 272 7.44 -5.69 -20.11
C ILE A 272 8.02 -4.43 -20.77
N GLU A 273 9.01 -3.79 -20.15
CA GLU A 273 9.71 -2.61 -20.68
C GLU A 273 10.92 -2.98 -21.57
N GLY A 274 11.21 -4.27 -21.77
CA GLY A 274 12.35 -4.72 -22.56
C GLY A 274 13.68 -4.69 -21.82
N TRP A 275 13.70 -4.56 -20.49
CA TRP A 275 14.91 -4.44 -19.65
C TRP A 275 15.30 -5.76 -18.95
N SER A 276 14.96 -6.89 -19.55
CA SER A 276 15.22 -8.23 -18.99
C SER A 276 16.70 -8.47 -18.70
N GLU A 277 17.60 -7.96 -19.54
CA GLU A 277 19.03 -8.11 -19.37
C GLU A 277 19.55 -7.36 -18.13
N THR A 278 19.09 -6.12 -17.93
CA THR A 278 19.41 -5.33 -16.73
C THR A 278 18.93 -6.03 -15.45
N ALA A 279 17.70 -6.56 -15.44
CA ALA A 279 17.19 -7.32 -14.28
C ALA A 279 18.04 -8.57 -13.98
N GLN A 280 18.55 -9.27 -15.01
CA GLN A 280 19.44 -10.41 -14.83
C GLN A 280 20.81 -9.99 -14.27
N GLN A 281 21.38 -8.89 -14.76
CA GLN A 281 22.63 -8.34 -14.26
C GLN A 281 22.52 -7.93 -12.80
N LEU A 282 21.46 -7.20 -12.43
CA LEU A 282 21.15 -6.82 -11.05
C LEU A 282 21.03 -8.05 -10.14
N GLY A 283 20.36 -9.11 -10.60
CA GLY A 283 20.26 -10.37 -9.85
C GLY A 283 21.63 -11.03 -9.63
N ARG A 284 22.57 -10.95 -10.60
CA ARG A 284 23.93 -11.47 -10.44
C ARG A 284 24.75 -10.67 -9.44
N LEU A 285 24.66 -9.33 -9.47
CA LEU A 285 25.33 -8.45 -8.51
C LEU A 285 24.82 -8.69 -7.09
N ALA A 286 23.50 -8.75 -6.91
CA ALA A 286 22.88 -9.05 -5.62
C ALA A 286 23.32 -10.40 -5.05
N ALA A 287 23.41 -11.44 -5.89
CA ALA A 287 23.91 -12.76 -5.47
C ALA A 287 25.38 -12.76 -5.02
N LYS A 288 26.20 -11.80 -5.50
CA LYS A 288 27.59 -11.59 -5.10
C LYS A 288 27.76 -10.60 -3.94
N GLY A 289 26.66 -10.00 -3.45
CA GLY A 289 26.70 -8.96 -2.42
C GLY A 289 27.22 -7.60 -2.90
N GLN A 290 27.28 -7.37 -4.21
CA GLN A 290 27.78 -6.15 -4.84
C GLN A 290 26.68 -5.08 -4.95
N TRP A 291 26.14 -4.66 -3.82
CA TRP A 291 24.98 -3.74 -3.73
C TRP A 291 25.28 -2.33 -4.23
N ASP A 292 26.50 -1.85 -4.00
CA ASP A 292 26.92 -0.49 -4.35
C ASP A 292 27.12 -0.30 -5.87
N ASP A 293 27.33 -1.39 -6.62
CA ASP A 293 27.48 -1.36 -8.07
C ASP A 293 26.14 -1.30 -8.81
N MET A 294 25.05 -1.72 -8.14
CA MET A 294 23.76 -1.94 -8.77
C MET A 294 23.06 -0.65 -9.27
N PRO A 295 23.10 0.49 -8.55
CA PRO A 295 22.44 1.72 -8.99
C PRO A 295 22.92 2.24 -10.35
N SER A 296 24.18 1.99 -10.70
CA SER A 296 24.79 2.41 -11.97
C SER A 296 24.16 1.75 -13.21
N LEU A 297 23.46 0.61 -13.04
CA LEU A 297 22.73 -0.07 -14.10
C LEU A 297 21.37 0.54 -14.39
N ILE A 298 20.87 1.42 -13.52
CA ILE A 298 19.59 2.11 -13.72
C ILE A 298 19.84 3.36 -14.54
N THR A 299 19.50 3.32 -15.84
CA THR A 299 19.65 4.44 -16.76
C THR A 299 18.66 5.58 -16.45
N ASP A 300 18.90 6.78 -17.03
CA ASP A 300 17.96 7.91 -16.89
C ASP A 300 16.57 7.56 -17.45
N ALA A 301 16.52 6.89 -18.59
CA ALA A 301 15.25 6.43 -19.17
C ALA A 301 14.48 5.47 -18.25
N MET A 302 15.18 4.60 -17.52
CA MET A 302 14.56 3.74 -16.51
C MET A 302 14.05 4.59 -15.32
N LEU A 303 14.87 5.52 -14.83
CA LEU A 303 14.47 6.39 -13.74
C LEU A 303 13.20 7.18 -14.08
N GLU A 304 13.12 7.78 -15.27
CA GLU A 304 11.97 8.54 -15.76
C GLU A 304 10.68 7.68 -15.90
N ALA A 305 10.83 6.41 -16.25
CA ALA A 305 9.70 5.50 -16.32
C ALA A 305 9.08 5.22 -14.93
N PHE A 306 9.91 5.13 -13.89
CA PHE A 306 9.49 4.82 -12.53
C PHE A 306 9.16 6.06 -11.69
N ALA A 307 9.91 7.16 -11.86
CA ALA A 307 9.82 8.35 -11.01
C ALA A 307 9.20 9.54 -11.75
N LEU A 308 8.64 10.47 -10.98
CA LEU A 308 8.20 11.79 -11.43
C LEU A 308 9.15 12.86 -10.89
N ARG A 309 9.45 13.87 -11.68
CA ARG A 309 10.34 14.99 -11.32
C ARG A 309 9.61 16.31 -11.46
N GLY A 310 9.62 17.13 -10.43
CA GLY A 310 9.03 18.47 -10.44
C GLY A 310 9.11 19.12 -9.08
N SER A 311 8.74 20.40 -8.98
CA SER A 311 8.55 21.04 -7.69
C SER A 311 7.43 20.38 -6.88
N TRP A 312 7.42 20.56 -5.57
CA TRP A 312 6.34 20.07 -4.72
C TRP A 312 4.94 20.49 -5.19
N ALA A 313 4.84 21.67 -5.81
CA ALA A 313 3.60 22.20 -6.34
C ALA A 313 3.19 21.57 -7.69
N GLU A 314 4.15 21.15 -8.51
CA GLU A 314 3.91 20.55 -9.84
C GLU A 314 3.64 19.04 -9.77
N LEU A 315 4.27 18.35 -8.81
CA LEU A 315 4.16 16.89 -8.66
C LEU A 315 2.71 16.39 -8.59
N PRO A 316 1.76 17.02 -7.86
CA PRO A 316 0.38 16.55 -7.82
C PRO A 316 -0.28 16.47 -9.19
N ALA A 317 -0.10 17.50 -10.04
CA ALA A 317 -0.68 17.52 -11.39
C ALA A 317 -0.10 16.39 -12.27
N GLN A 318 1.21 16.16 -12.20
CA GLN A 318 1.88 15.09 -12.92
C GLN A 318 1.40 13.70 -12.46
N VAL A 319 1.19 13.53 -11.14
CA VAL A 319 0.67 12.28 -10.56
C VAL A 319 -0.75 12.02 -11.05
N LEU A 320 -1.62 13.03 -10.98
CA LEU A 320 -2.99 12.93 -11.45
C LEU A 320 -3.01 12.57 -12.95
N GLU A 321 -2.21 13.23 -13.78
CA GLU A 321 -2.14 12.93 -15.22
C GLU A 321 -1.65 11.50 -15.50
N LYS A 322 -0.58 11.05 -14.81
CA LYS A 322 0.03 9.72 -15.05
C LYS A 322 -0.86 8.57 -14.61
N TYR A 323 -1.59 8.74 -13.49
CA TYR A 323 -2.28 7.65 -12.80
C TYR A 323 -3.82 7.76 -12.81
N GLU A 324 -4.40 8.79 -13.47
CA GLU A 324 -5.85 8.93 -13.61
C GLU A 324 -6.50 7.66 -14.16
N GLY A 325 -7.59 7.22 -13.51
CA GLY A 325 -8.33 6.02 -13.86
C GLY A 325 -7.58 4.69 -13.57
N VAL A 326 -6.39 4.77 -12.96
CA VAL A 326 -5.56 3.61 -12.62
C VAL A 326 -5.45 3.43 -11.11
N LEU A 327 -5.00 4.47 -10.40
CA LEU A 327 -4.85 4.46 -8.94
C LEU A 327 -5.95 5.32 -8.30
N ASP A 328 -6.46 4.85 -7.17
CA ASP A 328 -7.45 5.57 -6.35
C ASP A 328 -6.79 6.31 -5.18
N ARG A 329 -5.61 5.82 -4.76
CA ARG A 329 -4.82 6.37 -3.65
C ARG A 329 -3.34 6.33 -3.97
N VAL A 330 -2.62 7.36 -3.58
CA VAL A 330 -1.17 7.41 -3.72
C VAL A 330 -0.52 7.92 -2.45
N SER A 331 0.71 7.50 -2.20
CA SER A 331 1.64 8.15 -1.28
C SER A 331 2.96 8.38 -2.00
N TYR A 332 3.77 9.31 -1.54
CA TYR A 332 5.15 9.39 -2.02
C TYR A 332 6.00 8.34 -1.30
N TYR A 333 6.99 7.78 -2.01
CA TYR A 333 7.76 6.65 -1.51
C TYR A 333 8.60 6.99 -0.27
N PHE A 334 9.03 8.24 -0.11
CA PHE A 334 9.74 8.66 1.09
C PHE A 334 8.76 9.04 2.21
N PRO A 335 9.15 8.82 3.48
CA PRO A 335 8.25 9.01 4.61
C PRO A 335 8.01 10.49 4.90
N VAL A 336 6.83 10.78 5.43
CA VAL A 336 6.53 12.08 6.04
C VAL A 336 7.24 12.16 7.39
N VAL A 337 8.06 13.21 7.56
CA VAL A 337 8.76 13.48 8.82
C VAL A 337 8.38 14.90 9.29
N PRO A 338 7.76 15.06 10.48
CA PRO A 338 7.43 16.39 11.02
C PRO A 338 8.69 17.23 11.21
N GLY A 339 8.60 18.49 10.82
CA GLY A 339 9.73 19.41 10.81
C GLY A 339 10.58 19.35 9.54
N GLU A 340 10.36 18.35 8.67
CA GLU A 340 11.08 18.22 7.41
C GLU A 340 10.13 18.42 6.23
N ASN A 341 10.45 19.39 5.34
CA ASN A 341 9.68 19.66 4.12
C ASN A 341 8.16 19.87 4.33
N GLU A 342 7.73 20.36 5.49
CA GLU A 342 6.31 20.54 5.80
C GLU A 342 5.60 21.45 4.77
N HIS A 343 6.28 22.48 4.27
CA HIS A 343 5.74 23.32 3.21
C HIS A 343 5.46 22.52 1.94
N GLY A 344 6.39 21.69 1.53
CA GLY A 344 6.25 20.81 0.37
C GLY A 344 5.10 19.82 0.54
N TRP A 345 4.96 19.20 1.71
CA TRP A 345 3.85 18.28 2.00
C TRP A 345 2.50 18.99 1.96
N ARG A 346 2.39 20.20 2.51
CA ARG A 346 1.16 20.99 2.42
C ARG A 346 0.83 21.41 0.99
N ALA A 347 1.85 21.80 0.19
CA ALA A 347 1.69 22.10 -1.23
C ALA A 347 1.19 20.86 -2.01
N THR A 348 1.75 19.68 -1.73
CA THR A 348 1.30 18.41 -2.30
C THR A 348 -0.17 18.16 -2.01
N VAL A 349 -0.58 18.19 -0.73
CA VAL A 349 -1.97 17.94 -0.35
C VAL A 349 -2.92 18.94 -1.01
N THR A 350 -2.54 20.21 -1.03
CA THR A 350 -3.31 21.28 -1.70
C THR A 350 -3.46 21.01 -3.20
N GLY A 351 -2.41 20.52 -3.86
CA GLY A 351 -2.43 20.20 -5.28
C GLY A 351 -3.39 19.03 -5.63
N PHE A 352 -3.57 18.06 -4.72
CA PHE A 352 -4.55 16.98 -4.89
C PHE A 352 -6.00 17.41 -4.60
N LYS A 353 -6.21 18.31 -3.66
CA LYS A 353 -7.55 18.68 -3.16
C LYS A 353 -8.10 19.99 -3.73
N GLY A 354 -7.28 20.75 -4.44
CA GLY A 354 -7.58 22.12 -4.80
C GLY A 354 -7.40 23.08 -3.60
N PRO A 355 -7.51 24.39 -3.81
CA PRO A 355 -7.39 25.36 -2.71
C PRO A 355 -8.46 25.08 -1.65
N VAL A 356 -8.03 24.96 -0.40
CA VAL A 356 -8.93 24.82 0.77
C VAL A 356 -9.80 26.07 0.82
N GLY A 357 -11.06 25.97 0.42
CA GLY A 357 -11.96 27.14 0.46
C GLY A 357 -13.12 27.15 -0.52
N SER A 358 -13.38 26.11 -1.32
CA SER A 358 -14.50 26.10 -2.27
C SER A 358 -15.61 25.10 -1.96
N THR A 359 -15.81 24.76 -0.71
CA THR A 359 -17.09 24.15 -0.28
C THR A 359 -18.11 25.28 -0.03
N LYS A 360 -18.95 25.49 -1.02
CA LYS A 360 -20.22 26.19 -0.85
C LYS A 360 -21.25 25.23 -0.34
#